data_f001626fef2a888f1b775b5d3fcdd756
#
_entry.id   f001626fef2a888f1b775b5d3fcdd756
#
_cell.length_a   1.000
_cell.length_b   1.000
_cell.length_c   1.000
_cell.angle_alpha   90.00
_cell.angle_beta   90.00
_cell.angle_gamma   90.00
#
_symmetry.space_group_name_H-M   'P 1'
#
loop_
_entity.id
_entity.type
_entity.pdbx_description
1 polymer ?
#
loop_
_entity_poly.entity_id
_entity_poly.type
_entity_poly.pdbx_seq_one_letter_code
_entity_poly.pdbx_strand_id
1 'polypeptide(L)'
;GDICPAIVQANYKPPESDAGTWQAWERYGISDYTVVERGGLRVAVFGVLGVDADECAPMSGMEFEPIAEAAKRVVAEIQAEADADFVICLSHSGTDEKGKGEDYALAKAVPGIDVIISGHTHSTTQTPIQTGGAQIVSCGEYAQNLGALTIRRGGEGEAVTVEDYRLIPVDETVPDDPAMAALAGTFQKRVEETYLADYGLGFEEVLARTPFDFTPIRQFGQTQGEDALGNLIADAYIHAVKAAEGADYV
;
A
#
# COMPACT_ATOMS: atom_id res chain seq x y z
N GLY A 1 16.93 19.19 -9.98
CA GLY A 1 16.90 18.71 -8.61
C GLY A 1 16.06 17.44 -8.58
N ASP A 2 16.55 16.44 -7.90
CA ASP A 2 15.88 15.17 -7.77
C ASP A 2 14.54 15.39 -7.07
N ILE A 3 13.44 15.11 -7.75
CA ILE A 3 12.10 15.18 -7.17
C ILE A 3 11.88 13.85 -6.44
N CYS A 4 12.38 13.76 -5.21
CA CYS A 4 11.99 12.67 -4.31
C CYS A 4 10.70 13.12 -3.60
N PRO A 5 9.61 12.35 -3.63
CA PRO A 5 8.43 12.65 -2.83
C PRO A 5 8.80 12.62 -1.33
N ALA A 6 8.11 13.41 -0.51
CA ALA A 6 8.24 13.29 0.93
C ALA A 6 7.80 11.88 1.38
N ILE A 7 8.60 11.27 2.25
CA ILE A 7 8.30 9.95 2.83
C ILE A 7 7.90 10.17 4.27
N VAL A 8 6.72 9.68 4.64
CA VAL A 8 6.19 9.82 6.01
C VAL A 8 5.96 8.45 6.65
N GLN A 9 6.49 8.26 7.86
CA GLN A 9 6.32 7.04 8.65
C GLN A 9 6.44 7.36 10.15
N ALA A 10 5.33 7.23 10.88
CA ALA A 10 5.26 7.67 12.28
C ALA A 10 5.51 6.56 13.30
N ASN A 11 5.16 5.31 12.97
CA ASN A 11 5.07 4.23 13.96
C ASN A 11 5.95 3.00 13.68
N TYR A 12 6.71 3.00 12.60
CA TYR A 12 7.57 1.88 12.22
C TYR A 12 8.98 2.39 11.99
N LYS A 13 9.83 2.25 12.98
CA LYS A 13 11.14 2.94 13.04
C LYS A 13 12.29 1.97 13.24
N PRO A 14 13.51 2.33 12.81
CA PRO A 14 14.68 1.55 13.16
C PRO A 14 14.89 1.50 14.67
N PRO A 15 15.41 0.40 15.24
CA PRO A 15 15.86 0.36 16.62
C PRO A 15 16.95 1.42 16.87
N GLU A 16 16.98 1.99 18.07
CA GLU A 16 18.01 3.00 18.45
C GLU A 16 19.44 2.48 18.22
N SER A 17 19.66 1.19 18.33
CA SER A 17 20.96 0.55 18.13
C SER A 17 21.38 0.40 16.68
N ASP A 18 20.47 0.58 15.70
CA ASP A 18 20.77 0.44 14.28
C ASP A 18 21.13 1.78 13.63
N ALA A 19 22.34 2.25 13.89
CA ALA A 19 22.86 3.48 13.32
C ALA A 19 22.90 3.47 11.78
N GLY A 20 23.04 2.31 11.14
CA GLY A 20 23.10 2.20 9.67
C GLY A 20 21.75 2.49 9.04
N THR A 21 20.69 1.92 9.58
CA THR A 21 19.32 2.18 9.10
C THR A 21 18.87 3.61 9.45
N TRP A 22 19.27 4.16 10.62
CA TRP A 22 19.02 5.57 10.93
C TRP A 22 19.70 6.52 9.95
N GLN A 23 20.93 6.25 9.53
CA GLN A 23 21.62 7.07 8.52
C GLN A 23 20.88 7.02 7.16
N ALA A 24 20.33 5.86 6.76
CA ALA A 24 19.49 5.77 5.57
C ALA A 24 18.18 6.54 5.74
N TRP A 25 17.55 6.47 6.90
CA TRP A 25 16.34 7.21 7.25
C TRP A 25 16.51 8.72 7.07
N GLU A 26 17.57 9.27 7.66
CA GLU A 26 17.92 10.68 7.53
C GLU A 26 18.25 11.06 6.08
N ARG A 27 18.99 10.22 5.37
CA ARG A 27 19.35 10.44 3.97
C ARG A 27 18.14 10.55 3.05
N TYR A 28 17.11 9.75 3.29
CA TYR A 28 15.86 9.79 2.53
C TYR A 28 14.87 10.84 3.05
N GLY A 29 15.21 11.53 4.15
CA GLY A 29 14.36 12.55 4.74
C GLY A 29 13.03 12.03 5.25
N ILE A 30 13.02 10.80 5.80
CA ILE A 30 11.80 10.18 6.33
C ILE A 30 11.44 10.90 7.64
N SER A 31 10.18 11.32 7.75
CA SER A 31 9.65 12.05 8.91
C SER A 31 8.32 11.49 9.37
N ASP A 32 7.88 11.82 10.56
CA ASP A 32 6.60 11.39 11.09
C ASP A 32 5.45 12.00 10.27
N TYR A 33 5.58 13.27 9.89
CA TYR A 33 4.63 13.98 9.03
C TYR A 33 5.34 15.02 8.14
N THR A 34 4.62 15.53 7.17
CA THR A 34 5.02 16.67 6.34
C THR A 34 3.84 17.63 6.16
N VAL A 35 4.11 18.89 5.84
CA VAL A 35 3.07 19.88 5.51
C VAL A 35 3.22 20.31 4.07
N VAL A 36 2.14 20.18 3.32
CA VAL A 36 2.06 20.58 1.91
C VAL A 36 1.19 21.82 1.79
N GLU A 37 1.73 22.86 1.16
CA GLU A 37 0.98 24.09 0.88
C GLU A 37 0.50 24.10 -0.58
N ARG A 38 -0.81 24.22 -0.79
CA ARG A 38 -1.43 24.31 -2.12
C ARG A 38 -2.64 25.22 -2.08
N GLY A 39 -2.68 26.19 -3.00
CA GLY A 39 -3.84 27.09 -3.14
C GLY A 39 -4.18 27.90 -1.87
N GLY A 40 -3.20 28.16 -1.03
CA GLY A 40 -3.40 28.85 0.26
C GLY A 40 -3.87 27.95 1.39
N LEU A 41 -3.97 26.63 1.16
CA LEU A 41 -4.27 25.63 2.19
C LEU A 41 -2.99 24.95 2.66
N ARG A 42 -2.93 24.65 3.95
CA ARG A 42 -1.87 23.89 4.62
C ARG A 42 -2.42 22.50 4.98
N VAL A 43 -1.87 21.48 4.36
CA VAL A 43 -2.30 20.08 4.55
C VAL A 43 -1.18 19.31 5.24
N ALA A 44 -1.41 18.90 6.48
CA ALA A 44 -0.50 17.99 7.16
C ALA A 44 -0.78 16.55 6.75
N VAL A 45 0.27 15.81 6.41
CA VAL A 45 0.18 14.42 5.96
C VAL A 45 1.13 13.58 6.81
N PHE A 46 0.63 12.55 7.46
CA PHE A 46 1.44 11.58 8.21
C PHE A 46 1.19 10.15 7.74
N GLY A 47 2.09 9.22 8.05
CA GLY A 47 2.00 7.83 7.60
C GLY A 47 2.03 6.84 8.76
N VAL A 48 1.24 5.77 8.66
CA VAL A 48 1.24 4.64 9.62
C VAL A 48 1.19 3.28 8.94
N LEU A 49 1.76 2.28 9.61
CA LEU A 49 1.72 0.87 9.24
C LEU A 49 0.87 0.09 10.26
N GLY A 50 0.01 -0.83 9.80
CA GLY A 50 -0.85 -1.65 10.66
C GLY A 50 -0.16 -2.86 11.28
N VAL A 51 -0.84 -3.49 12.23
CA VAL A 51 -0.36 -4.71 12.92
C VAL A 51 -0.23 -5.86 11.93
N ASP A 52 -1.27 -6.10 11.12
CA ASP A 52 -1.25 -7.18 10.12
C ASP A 52 -0.14 -6.96 9.08
N ALA A 53 0.12 -5.70 8.70
CA ALA A 53 1.20 -5.35 7.78
C ALA A 53 2.60 -5.57 8.42
N ASP A 54 2.78 -5.31 9.72
CA ASP A 54 4.00 -5.62 10.45
C ASP A 54 4.22 -7.15 10.53
N GLU A 55 3.17 -7.91 10.83
CA GLU A 55 3.21 -9.38 10.87
C GLU A 55 3.60 -10.00 9.52
N CYS A 56 3.31 -9.32 8.40
CA CYS A 56 3.76 -9.73 7.06
C CYS A 56 5.27 -9.53 6.83
N ALA A 57 5.98 -8.80 7.69
CA ALA A 57 7.41 -8.51 7.57
C ALA A 57 8.24 -8.96 8.80
N PRO A 58 8.17 -10.24 9.23
CA PRO A 58 8.75 -10.71 10.48
C PRO A 58 10.28 -10.61 10.56
N MET A 59 10.94 -10.39 9.43
CA MET A 59 12.40 -10.25 9.32
C MET A 59 12.88 -8.79 9.17
N SER A 60 12.00 -7.81 9.29
CA SER A 60 12.32 -6.41 9.06
C SER A 60 13.32 -5.83 10.07
N GLY A 61 13.28 -6.31 11.33
CA GLY A 61 14.09 -5.77 12.42
C GLY A 61 13.68 -4.37 12.87
N MET A 62 12.57 -3.84 12.37
CA MET A 62 12.04 -2.53 12.77
C MET A 62 11.25 -2.62 14.07
N GLU A 63 11.15 -1.50 14.79
CA GLU A 63 10.32 -1.38 15.99
C GLU A 63 8.94 -0.82 15.62
N PHE A 64 7.90 -1.52 16.08
CA PHE A 64 6.51 -1.16 15.84
C PHE A 64 5.90 -0.48 17.06
N GLU A 65 5.47 0.79 16.90
CA GLU A 65 4.66 1.51 17.87
C GLU A 65 3.18 1.29 17.52
N PRO A 66 2.26 1.04 18.49
CA PRO A 66 0.83 0.92 18.21
C PRO A 66 0.30 2.15 17.46
N ILE A 67 -0.44 1.91 16.35
CA ILE A 67 -0.87 2.98 15.43
C ILE A 67 -1.62 4.12 16.13
N ALA A 68 -2.51 3.80 17.07
CA ALA A 68 -3.29 4.81 17.77
C ALA A 68 -2.42 5.71 18.67
N GLU A 69 -1.34 5.17 19.23
CA GLU A 69 -0.43 5.94 20.10
C GLU A 69 0.44 6.88 19.24
N ALA A 70 1.04 6.36 18.18
CA ALA A 70 1.80 7.18 17.23
C ALA A 70 0.93 8.27 16.59
N ALA A 71 -0.24 7.93 16.14
CA ALA A 71 -1.15 8.89 15.51
C ALA A 71 -1.62 9.99 16.49
N LYS A 72 -1.91 9.65 17.77
CA LYS A 72 -2.22 10.66 18.79
C LYS A 72 -1.07 11.64 19.00
N ARG A 73 0.16 11.11 19.10
CA ARG A 73 1.36 11.93 19.25
C ARG A 73 1.53 12.87 18.07
N VAL A 74 1.47 12.35 16.84
CA VAL A 74 1.69 13.15 15.63
C VAL A 74 0.57 14.18 15.41
N VAL A 75 -0.70 13.81 15.63
CA VAL A 75 -1.82 14.77 15.53
C VAL A 75 -1.67 15.90 16.56
N ALA A 76 -1.22 15.60 17.79
CA ALA A 76 -0.97 16.62 18.80
C ALA A 76 0.18 17.57 18.40
N GLU A 77 1.26 17.05 17.81
CA GLU A 77 2.37 17.85 17.27
C GLU A 77 1.88 18.74 16.11
N ILE A 78 1.13 18.19 15.17
CA ILE A 78 0.55 18.95 14.05
C ILE A 78 -0.32 20.10 14.56
N GLN A 79 -1.20 19.84 15.53
CA GLN A 79 -2.07 20.85 16.11
C GLN A 79 -1.32 21.96 16.87
N ALA A 80 -0.18 21.60 17.48
CA ALA A 80 0.62 22.56 18.22
C ALA A 80 1.53 23.42 17.33
N GLU A 81 2.03 22.90 16.21
CA GLU A 81 3.15 23.48 15.48
C GLU A 81 2.86 23.79 14.01
N ALA A 82 1.94 23.07 13.38
CA ALA A 82 1.83 23.08 11.93
C ALA A 82 0.81 24.09 11.37
N ASP A 83 -0.13 24.60 12.18
CA ASP A 83 -1.23 25.47 11.71
C ASP A 83 -1.89 24.91 10.42
N ALA A 84 -2.27 23.63 10.48
CA ALA A 84 -2.77 22.91 9.32
C ALA A 84 -4.30 23.04 9.18
N ASP A 85 -4.77 23.31 7.96
CA ASP A 85 -6.19 23.34 7.62
C ASP A 85 -6.80 21.93 7.58
N PHE A 86 -6.01 20.94 7.17
CA PHE A 86 -6.42 19.53 7.06
C PHE A 86 -5.31 18.60 7.55
N VAL A 87 -5.73 17.48 8.15
CA VAL A 87 -4.85 16.38 8.58
C VAL A 87 -5.23 15.11 7.84
N ILE A 88 -4.30 14.60 7.04
CA ILE A 88 -4.46 13.38 6.25
C ILE A 88 -3.54 12.29 6.78
N CYS A 89 -4.10 11.11 7.02
CA CYS A 89 -3.35 9.90 7.34
C CYS A 89 -3.20 9.03 6.09
N LEU A 90 -1.97 8.73 5.70
CA LEU A 90 -1.66 7.67 4.74
C LEU A 90 -1.48 6.38 5.55
N SER A 91 -2.41 5.47 5.42
CA SER A 91 -2.43 4.26 6.24
C SER A 91 -2.19 3.00 5.42
N HIS A 92 -1.25 2.16 5.88
CA HIS A 92 -1.10 0.79 5.40
C HIS A 92 -1.54 -0.20 6.48
N SER A 93 -2.76 0.02 7.01
CA SER A 93 -3.37 -0.78 8.09
C SER A 93 -4.62 -1.52 7.64
N GLY A 94 -5.40 -0.88 6.79
CA GLY A 94 -6.54 -1.48 6.13
C GLY A 94 -7.90 -1.19 6.75
N THR A 95 -8.88 -1.24 5.87
CA THR A 95 -10.31 -1.23 6.19
C THR A 95 -11.01 -2.31 5.38
N ASP A 96 -12.24 -2.68 5.74
CA ASP A 96 -13.09 -3.50 4.90
C ASP A 96 -14.24 -2.68 4.29
N GLU A 97 -14.92 -3.25 3.31
CA GLU A 97 -16.07 -2.62 2.65
C GLU A 97 -17.25 -2.33 3.61
N LYS A 98 -17.26 -2.97 4.77
CA LYS A 98 -18.30 -2.81 5.82
C LYS A 98 -17.91 -1.78 6.87
N GLY A 99 -16.79 -1.08 6.68
CA GLY A 99 -16.30 -0.07 7.61
C GLY A 99 -15.76 -0.67 8.91
N LYS A 100 -15.03 -1.79 8.80
CA LYS A 100 -14.29 -2.39 9.90
C LYS A 100 -12.79 -2.35 9.55
N GLY A 101 -11.95 -2.86 10.46
CA GLY A 101 -10.51 -2.90 10.27
C GLY A 101 -9.78 -1.91 11.15
N GLU A 102 -8.46 -1.88 11.02
CA GLU A 102 -7.58 -1.06 11.86
C GLU A 102 -7.82 0.43 11.63
N ASP A 103 -8.05 0.87 10.39
CA ASP A 103 -8.30 2.27 10.07
C ASP A 103 -9.61 2.81 10.66
N TYR A 104 -10.63 1.95 10.74
CA TYR A 104 -11.88 2.31 11.41
C TYR A 104 -11.69 2.49 12.92
N ALA A 105 -10.88 1.64 13.53
CA ALA A 105 -10.50 1.77 14.94
C ALA A 105 -9.63 3.01 15.18
N LEU A 106 -8.68 3.29 14.30
CA LEU A 106 -7.82 4.46 14.33
C LEU A 106 -8.61 5.76 14.30
N ALA A 107 -9.53 5.90 13.33
CA ALA A 107 -10.37 7.08 13.20
C ALA A 107 -11.19 7.39 14.48
N LYS A 108 -11.67 6.34 15.16
CA LYS A 108 -12.39 6.49 16.44
C LYS A 108 -11.47 6.86 17.60
N ALA A 109 -10.26 6.33 17.62
CA ALA A 109 -9.32 6.50 18.72
C ALA A 109 -8.58 7.85 18.68
N VAL A 110 -8.48 8.48 17.50
CA VAL A 110 -7.68 9.66 17.26
C VAL A 110 -8.50 10.77 16.59
N PRO A 111 -9.21 11.58 17.36
CA PRO A 111 -9.86 12.78 16.85
C PRO A 111 -8.84 13.74 16.23
N GLY A 112 -9.26 14.47 15.21
CA GLY A 112 -8.40 15.44 14.51
C GLY A 112 -7.78 14.93 13.22
N ILE A 113 -8.00 13.67 12.86
CA ILE A 113 -7.75 13.17 11.50
C ILE A 113 -8.98 13.50 10.64
N ASP A 114 -8.76 14.14 9.49
CA ASP A 114 -9.84 14.50 8.56
C ASP A 114 -10.08 13.42 7.50
N VAL A 115 -8.99 12.85 6.99
CA VAL A 115 -9.04 11.80 5.95
C VAL A 115 -8.04 10.70 6.27
N ILE A 116 -8.46 9.46 6.10
CA ILE A 116 -7.57 8.29 6.08
C ILE A 116 -7.61 7.70 4.67
N ILE A 117 -6.45 7.70 4.00
CA ILE A 117 -6.26 7.00 2.73
C ILE A 117 -5.75 5.60 3.07
N SER A 118 -6.63 4.62 2.95
CA SER A 118 -6.43 3.25 3.42
C SER A 118 -5.81 2.37 2.34
N GLY A 119 -4.78 1.62 2.69
CA GLY A 119 -4.13 0.58 1.89
C GLY A 119 -4.16 -0.78 2.58
N HIS A 120 -3.27 -1.69 2.19
CA HIS A 120 -3.02 -3.02 2.75
C HIS A 120 -4.08 -4.09 2.40
N THR A 121 -5.33 -3.91 2.78
CA THR A 121 -6.40 -4.91 2.61
C THR A 121 -6.96 -5.00 1.19
N HIS A 122 -6.46 -4.19 0.25
CA HIS A 122 -6.92 -4.15 -1.14
C HIS A 122 -8.42 -3.87 -1.29
N SER A 123 -9.04 -3.32 -0.26
CA SER A 123 -10.46 -2.99 -0.26
C SER A 123 -10.78 -1.82 -1.18
N THR A 124 -11.98 -1.81 -1.73
CA THR A 124 -12.49 -0.72 -2.55
C THR A 124 -13.72 -0.12 -1.88
N THR A 125 -13.63 1.13 -1.40
CA THR A 125 -14.78 1.83 -0.85
C THR A 125 -15.55 2.52 -1.98
N GLN A 126 -16.80 2.13 -2.21
CA GLN A 126 -17.66 2.80 -3.20
C GLN A 126 -18.15 4.17 -2.72
N THR A 127 -18.18 4.37 -1.43
CA THR A 127 -18.47 5.64 -0.75
C THR A 127 -17.51 5.79 0.43
N PRO A 128 -17.09 7.02 0.77
CA PRO A 128 -16.29 7.24 1.97
C PRO A 128 -16.97 6.72 3.24
N ILE A 129 -16.19 6.08 4.11
CA ILE A 129 -16.67 5.59 5.40
C ILE A 129 -16.45 6.69 6.43
N GLN A 130 -17.54 7.27 6.94
CA GLN A 130 -17.45 8.31 7.95
C GLN A 130 -17.44 7.71 9.37
N THR A 131 -16.40 7.99 10.13
CA THR A 131 -16.30 7.57 11.54
C THR A 131 -15.29 8.43 12.31
N GLY A 132 -15.52 8.67 13.61
CA GLY A 132 -14.61 9.43 14.46
C GLY A 132 -14.32 10.88 14.01
N GLY A 133 -15.12 11.42 13.09
CA GLY A 133 -14.87 12.71 12.43
C GLY A 133 -14.06 12.62 11.14
N ALA A 134 -13.46 11.47 10.84
CA ALA A 134 -12.67 11.23 9.64
C ALA A 134 -13.50 10.61 8.50
N GLN A 135 -13.00 10.80 7.28
CA GLN A 135 -13.44 10.10 6.06
C GLN A 135 -12.38 9.06 5.69
N ILE A 136 -12.74 7.78 5.64
CA ILE A 136 -11.84 6.70 5.21
C ILE A 136 -12.16 6.34 3.78
N VAL A 137 -11.14 6.31 2.92
CA VAL A 137 -11.26 5.95 1.50
C VAL A 137 -10.18 4.95 1.10
N SER A 138 -10.53 4.03 0.21
CA SER A 138 -9.62 3.05 -0.38
C SER A 138 -10.04 2.76 -1.81
N CYS A 139 -9.10 2.70 -2.74
CA CYS A 139 -9.36 2.55 -4.17
C CYS A 139 -8.96 1.19 -4.76
N GLY A 140 -8.75 0.19 -3.91
CA GLY A 140 -8.38 -1.16 -4.33
C GLY A 140 -6.87 -1.37 -4.42
N GLU A 141 -6.45 -2.19 -5.37
CA GLU A 141 -5.08 -2.69 -5.51
C GLU A 141 -4.51 -2.43 -6.92
N TYR A 142 -3.20 -2.53 -7.05
CA TYR A 142 -2.47 -2.55 -8.33
C TYR A 142 -2.80 -1.39 -9.28
N ALA A 143 -3.10 -0.20 -8.74
CA ALA A 143 -3.48 0.98 -9.52
C ALA A 143 -4.70 0.78 -10.46
N GLN A 144 -5.59 -0.18 -10.14
CA GLN A 144 -6.81 -0.42 -10.93
C GLN A 144 -7.78 0.76 -10.93
N ASN A 145 -7.70 1.59 -9.88
CA ASN A 145 -8.50 2.81 -9.80
C ASN A 145 -7.68 3.98 -9.27
N LEU A 146 -8.01 5.17 -9.75
CA LEU A 146 -7.62 6.44 -9.14
C LEU A 146 -8.80 6.96 -8.30
N GLY A 147 -8.62 7.09 -6.99
CA GLY A 147 -9.59 7.70 -6.09
C GLY A 147 -9.52 9.23 -6.16
N ALA A 148 -10.62 9.89 -6.47
CA ALA A 148 -10.75 11.35 -6.43
C ALA A 148 -11.74 11.75 -5.35
N LEU A 149 -11.25 12.41 -4.29
CA LEU A 149 -12.05 12.86 -3.14
C LEU A 149 -12.01 14.38 -3.04
N THR A 150 -13.17 15.01 -3.02
CA THR A 150 -13.33 16.44 -2.73
C THR A 150 -13.98 16.61 -1.37
N ILE A 151 -13.30 17.31 -0.48
CA ILE A 151 -13.79 17.60 0.87
C ILE A 151 -13.88 19.10 1.10
N ARG A 152 -14.76 19.50 2.01
CA ARG A 152 -14.89 20.88 2.50
C ARG A 152 -14.93 20.88 4.02
N ARG A 153 -14.33 21.89 4.64
CA ARG A 153 -14.53 22.24 6.05
C ARG A 153 -15.43 23.47 6.12
N GLY A 154 -16.49 23.42 6.90
CA GLY A 154 -17.43 24.52 7.07
C GLY A 154 -16.87 25.63 7.96
N GLY A 155 -16.28 25.27 9.09
CA GLY A 155 -15.67 26.17 10.07
C GLY A 155 -14.52 25.52 10.82
N GLU A 156 -13.80 26.32 11.59
CA GLU A 156 -12.72 25.83 12.44
C GLU A 156 -13.25 24.81 13.46
N GLY A 157 -12.61 23.63 13.52
CA GLY A 157 -13.01 22.54 14.42
C GLY A 157 -14.22 21.73 13.96
N GLU A 158 -14.87 22.07 12.83
CA GLU A 158 -15.93 21.24 12.25
C GLU A 158 -15.34 20.05 11.49
N ALA A 159 -16.06 18.94 11.51
CA ALA A 159 -15.73 17.77 10.71
C ALA A 159 -15.83 18.09 9.22
N VAL A 160 -14.98 17.47 8.42
CA VAL A 160 -15.03 17.63 6.97
C VAL A 160 -16.27 16.95 6.38
N THR A 161 -16.83 17.59 5.36
CA THR A 161 -17.91 17.03 4.53
C THR A 161 -17.36 16.61 3.18
N VAL A 162 -17.85 15.49 2.65
CA VAL A 162 -17.53 15.03 1.31
C VAL A 162 -18.46 15.72 0.32
N GLU A 163 -17.89 16.41 -0.66
CA GLU A 163 -18.64 17.03 -1.76
C GLU A 163 -18.70 16.10 -2.98
N ASP A 164 -17.62 15.37 -3.25
CA ASP A 164 -17.55 14.43 -4.35
C ASP A 164 -16.57 13.29 -4.00
N TYR A 165 -16.88 12.09 -4.44
CA TYR A 165 -15.98 10.95 -4.38
C TYR A 165 -16.19 10.07 -5.61
N ARG A 166 -15.12 9.81 -6.33
CA ARG A 166 -15.17 8.98 -7.54
C ARG A 166 -14.00 8.02 -7.58
N LEU A 167 -14.29 6.81 -8.01
CA LEU A 167 -13.29 5.84 -8.46
C LEU A 167 -13.22 5.93 -9.98
N ILE A 168 -12.06 6.29 -10.49
CA ILE A 168 -11.78 6.41 -11.92
C ILE A 168 -10.99 5.15 -12.31
N PRO A 169 -11.56 4.24 -13.10
CA PRO A 169 -10.85 3.05 -13.54
C PRO A 169 -9.59 3.41 -14.33
N VAL A 170 -8.50 2.68 -14.08
CA VAL A 170 -7.26 2.75 -14.88
C VAL A 170 -7.15 1.43 -15.63
N ASP A 171 -7.52 1.44 -16.88
CA ASP A 171 -7.58 0.29 -17.76
C ASP A 171 -6.91 0.60 -19.12
N GLU A 172 -7.03 -0.29 -20.08
CA GLU A 172 -6.43 -0.18 -21.41
C GLU A 172 -6.92 1.03 -22.23
N THR A 173 -7.96 1.74 -21.77
CA THR A 173 -8.44 2.97 -22.42
C THR A 173 -7.63 4.19 -22.00
N VAL A 174 -6.86 4.10 -20.92
CA VAL A 174 -5.96 5.16 -20.45
C VAL A 174 -4.62 5.04 -21.18
N PRO A 175 -4.23 6.03 -22.00
CA PRO A 175 -2.97 5.95 -22.72
C PRO A 175 -1.77 6.01 -21.78
N ASP A 176 -0.74 5.22 -22.09
CA ASP A 176 0.53 5.26 -21.37
C ASP A 176 1.19 6.65 -21.46
N ASP A 177 1.77 7.10 -20.36
CA ASP A 177 2.74 8.19 -20.40
C ASP A 177 4.02 7.71 -21.09
N PRO A 178 4.47 8.35 -22.19
CA PRO A 178 5.62 7.87 -22.95
C PRO A 178 6.94 7.80 -22.14
N ALA A 179 7.11 8.70 -21.17
CA ALA A 179 8.33 8.72 -20.35
C ALA A 179 8.32 7.56 -19.34
N MET A 180 7.16 7.29 -18.75
CA MET A 180 6.99 6.14 -17.85
C MET A 180 7.09 4.80 -18.57
N ALA A 181 6.50 4.70 -19.77
CA ALA A 181 6.63 3.50 -20.60
C ALA A 181 8.10 3.23 -20.99
N ALA A 182 8.86 4.26 -21.36
CA ALA A 182 10.28 4.13 -21.64
C ALA A 182 11.08 3.71 -20.39
N LEU A 183 10.76 4.25 -19.22
CA LEU A 183 11.40 3.86 -17.95
C LEU A 183 11.10 2.40 -17.61
N ALA A 184 9.84 1.96 -17.70
CA ALA A 184 9.42 0.58 -17.48
C ALA A 184 10.16 -0.38 -18.44
N GLY A 185 10.28 -0.02 -19.73
CA GLY A 185 11.04 -0.77 -20.71
C GLY A 185 12.53 -0.92 -20.35
N THR A 186 13.12 0.07 -19.67
CA THR A 186 14.50 -0.02 -19.17
C THR A 186 14.62 -1.08 -18.06
N PHE A 187 13.66 -1.14 -17.14
CA PHE A 187 13.64 -2.17 -16.11
C PHE A 187 13.38 -3.55 -16.68
N GLN A 188 12.42 -3.68 -17.61
CA GLN A 188 12.12 -4.92 -18.31
C GLN A 188 13.38 -5.50 -18.97
N LYS A 189 14.08 -4.67 -19.75
CA LYS A 189 15.32 -5.06 -20.40
C LYS A 189 16.40 -5.50 -19.39
N ARG A 190 16.51 -4.80 -18.26
CA ARG A 190 17.47 -5.18 -17.22
C ARG A 190 17.12 -6.54 -16.59
N VAL A 191 15.84 -6.81 -16.31
CA VAL A 191 15.39 -8.12 -15.81
C VAL A 191 15.70 -9.21 -16.82
N GLU A 192 15.45 -8.96 -18.10
CA GLU A 192 15.77 -9.91 -19.19
C GLU A 192 17.27 -10.21 -19.28
N GLU A 193 18.12 -9.18 -19.26
CA GLU A 193 19.58 -9.31 -19.38
C GLU A 193 20.28 -9.89 -18.14
N THR A 194 19.70 -9.77 -16.95
CA THR A 194 20.34 -10.19 -15.70
C THR A 194 19.70 -11.43 -15.08
N TYR A 195 18.38 -11.45 -14.94
CA TYR A 195 17.69 -12.54 -14.25
C TYR A 195 17.20 -13.62 -15.21
N LEU A 196 16.45 -13.26 -16.25
CA LEU A 196 15.86 -14.23 -17.17
C LEU A 196 16.93 -14.90 -18.04
N ALA A 197 18.01 -14.21 -18.36
CA ALA A 197 19.12 -14.76 -19.14
C ALA A 197 19.74 -16.00 -18.47
N ASP A 198 19.81 -16.06 -17.14
CA ASP A 198 20.34 -17.21 -16.39
C ASP A 198 19.49 -18.47 -16.58
N TYR A 199 18.22 -18.30 -16.95
CA TYR A 199 17.28 -19.39 -17.24
C TYR A 199 17.07 -19.62 -18.73
N GLY A 200 17.72 -18.83 -19.59
CA GLY A 200 17.52 -18.89 -21.05
C GLY A 200 16.14 -18.43 -21.50
N LEU A 201 15.49 -17.52 -20.76
CA LEU A 201 14.15 -17.02 -21.00
C LEU A 201 14.15 -15.58 -21.49
N GLY A 202 13.13 -15.22 -22.28
CA GLY A 202 12.81 -13.83 -22.66
C GLY A 202 11.58 -13.33 -21.92
N PHE A 203 11.47 -12.02 -21.71
CA PHE A 203 10.37 -11.41 -20.95
C PHE A 203 9.00 -11.65 -21.61
N GLU A 204 8.92 -11.54 -22.93
CA GLU A 204 7.68 -11.76 -23.71
C GLU A 204 7.52 -13.22 -24.19
N GLU A 205 8.39 -14.12 -23.72
CA GLU A 205 8.34 -15.51 -24.16
C GLU A 205 7.15 -16.26 -23.58
N VAL A 206 6.35 -16.89 -24.44
CA VAL A 206 5.24 -17.73 -24.01
C VAL A 206 5.77 -19.10 -23.62
N LEU A 207 5.89 -19.38 -22.34
CA LEU A 207 6.42 -20.63 -21.82
C LEU A 207 5.44 -21.81 -21.96
N ALA A 208 4.15 -21.56 -21.80
CA ALA A 208 3.12 -22.59 -21.91
C ALA A 208 1.75 -21.98 -22.26
N ARG A 209 0.84 -22.82 -22.73
CA ARG A 209 -0.57 -22.48 -22.94
C ARG A 209 -1.44 -23.52 -22.27
N THR A 210 -2.49 -23.08 -21.58
CA THR A 210 -3.50 -23.97 -20.99
C THR A 210 -4.78 -23.94 -21.83
N PRO A 211 -5.50 -25.06 -21.96
CA PRO A 211 -6.81 -25.11 -22.61
C PRO A 211 -7.98 -24.70 -21.69
N PHE A 212 -7.68 -24.28 -20.46
CA PHE A 212 -8.65 -23.90 -19.43
C PHE A 212 -8.10 -22.73 -18.61
N ASP A 213 -8.99 -22.00 -17.94
CA ASP A 213 -8.63 -20.95 -17.02
C ASP A 213 -8.31 -21.55 -15.63
N PHE A 214 -7.30 -20.98 -14.97
CA PHE A 214 -7.03 -21.27 -13.56
C PHE A 214 -8.07 -20.59 -12.67
N THR A 215 -8.33 -21.18 -11.51
CA THR A 215 -9.19 -20.56 -10.50
C THR A 215 -8.61 -19.21 -10.07
N PRO A 216 -9.41 -18.12 -10.13
CA PRO A 216 -8.95 -16.82 -9.66
C PRO A 216 -8.52 -16.84 -8.18
N ILE A 217 -7.43 -16.19 -7.86
CA ILE A 217 -6.83 -16.21 -6.51
C ILE A 217 -7.84 -15.86 -5.40
N ARG A 218 -8.80 -14.97 -5.67
CA ARG A 218 -9.85 -14.59 -4.71
C ARG A 218 -10.82 -15.71 -4.37
N GLN A 219 -10.82 -16.79 -5.15
CA GLN A 219 -11.66 -17.96 -4.94
C GLN A 219 -10.91 -19.12 -4.27
N PHE A 220 -9.58 -19.00 -4.12
CA PHE A 220 -8.78 -19.99 -3.41
C PHE A 220 -9.24 -20.12 -1.95
N GLY A 221 -9.33 -21.36 -1.48
CA GLY A 221 -9.69 -21.66 -0.10
C GLY A 221 -11.17 -21.47 0.28
N GLN A 222 -12.02 -21.01 -0.63
CA GLN A 222 -13.45 -20.88 -0.36
C GLN A 222 -14.18 -22.25 -0.35
N THR A 223 -13.66 -23.20 -1.10
CA THR A 223 -14.12 -24.60 -1.08
C THR A 223 -12.90 -25.51 -0.94
N GLN A 224 -13.01 -26.54 -0.09
CA GLN A 224 -11.98 -27.58 -0.05
C GLN A 224 -12.13 -28.46 -1.28
N GLY A 225 -11.11 -28.52 -2.11
CA GLY A 225 -11.10 -29.29 -3.34
C GLY A 225 -9.76 -29.18 -4.07
N GLU A 226 -9.58 -30.00 -5.07
CA GLU A 226 -8.43 -29.88 -5.97
C GLU A 226 -8.54 -28.63 -6.83
N ASP A 227 -7.41 -27.98 -7.05
CA ASP A 227 -7.28 -26.83 -7.93
C ASP A 227 -6.18 -27.07 -8.96
N ALA A 228 -6.45 -26.71 -10.21
CA ALA A 228 -5.52 -26.97 -11.31
C ALA A 228 -4.19 -26.23 -11.16
N LEU A 229 -4.19 -25.02 -10.59
CA LEU A 229 -2.95 -24.27 -10.31
C LEU A 229 -2.18 -24.90 -9.15
N GLY A 230 -2.88 -25.30 -8.09
CA GLY A 230 -2.29 -26.03 -6.96
C GLY A 230 -1.64 -27.34 -7.41
N ASN A 231 -2.31 -28.10 -8.26
CA ASN A 231 -1.77 -29.34 -8.85
C ASN A 231 -0.55 -29.07 -9.72
N LEU A 232 -0.58 -28.04 -10.58
CA LEU A 232 0.58 -27.64 -11.39
C LEU A 232 1.79 -27.28 -10.54
N ILE A 233 1.59 -26.51 -9.46
CA ILE A 233 2.66 -26.14 -8.52
C ILE A 233 3.23 -27.38 -7.83
N ALA A 234 2.37 -28.29 -7.34
CA ALA A 234 2.81 -29.53 -6.72
C ALA A 234 3.60 -30.41 -7.68
N ASP A 235 3.14 -30.56 -8.92
CA ASP A 235 3.84 -31.30 -9.97
C ASP A 235 5.19 -30.68 -10.32
N ALA A 236 5.28 -29.34 -10.34
CA ALA A 236 6.56 -28.64 -10.56
C ALA A 236 7.56 -28.91 -9.43
N TYR A 237 7.13 -28.94 -8.16
CA TYR A 237 7.99 -29.33 -7.03
C TYR A 237 8.47 -30.77 -7.17
N ILE A 238 7.56 -31.71 -7.46
CA ILE A 238 7.90 -33.12 -7.67
C ILE A 238 8.92 -33.26 -8.81
N HIS A 239 8.71 -32.55 -9.92
CA HIS A 239 9.63 -32.56 -11.05
C HIS A 239 11.02 -32.05 -10.66
N ALA A 240 11.09 -30.91 -9.96
CA ALA A 240 12.36 -30.31 -9.54
C ALA A 240 13.14 -31.21 -8.57
N VAL A 241 12.44 -31.81 -7.58
CA VAL A 241 13.05 -32.75 -6.63
C VAL A 241 13.58 -34.00 -7.35
N LYS A 242 12.79 -34.60 -8.26
CA LYS A 242 13.24 -35.75 -9.04
C LYS A 242 14.45 -35.43 -9.94
N ALA A 243 14.50 -34.23 -10.49
CA ALA A 243 15.64 -33.80 -11.31
C ALA A 243 16.92 -33.63 -10.49
N ALA A 244 16.80 -33.14 -9.25
CA ALA A 244 17.93 -32.91 -8.37
C ALA A 244 18.44 -34.17 -7.65
N GLU A 245 17.51 -35.01 -7.14
CA GLU A 245 17.81 -36.11 -6.22
C GLU A 245 17.66 -37.51 -6.86
N GLY A 246 17.05 -37.59 -8.04
CA GLY A 246 16.77 -38.84 -8.75
C GLY A 246 15.28 -39.23 -8.74
N ALA A 247 14.89 -40.02 -9.75
CA ALA A 247 13.47 -40.35 -10.00
C ALA A 247 12.79 -41.13 -8.87
N ASP A 248 13.56 -41.82 -8.05
CA ASP A 248 13.05 -42.69 -6.97
C ASP A 248 12.88 -41.95 -5.63
N TYR A 249 13.18 -40.65 -5.57
CA TYR A 249 13.17 -39.87 -4.33
C TYR A 249 11.76 -39.55 -3.84
N VAL A 250 10.75 -39.45 -4.76
CA VAL A 250 9.36 -39.10 -4.46
C VAL A 250 8.41 -40.14 -5.04
#